data_1c5a4f04b9ed55ed21fa5ab053acdd7e
#
_entry.id   1c5a4f04b9ed55ed21fa5ab053acdd7e
#
_cell.length_a   1.000
_cell.length_b   1.000
_cell.length_c   1.000
_cell.angle_alpha   90.00
_cell.angle_beta   90.00
_cell.angle_gamma   90.00
#
_symmetry.space_group_name_H-M   'P 1'
#
loop_
_entity.id
_entity.type
_entity.pdbx_description
1 polymer ?
#
loop_
_entity_poly.entity_id
_entity_poly.type
_entity_poly.pdbx_seq_one_letter_code
_entity_poly.pdbx_strand_id
1 'polypeptide(L)'
;VGRDLYTFVDNHDEDRIASKLLNPAHLAPLYTLLFTLPGIPSIYYGSEWVIQGRRGHNSDTKLRPRILPPRPLAEEMQTSDGQNTGIRTDGNCQSFSSATGTNIHAGANTCCQTTSSTTDSNTDTSAGTVTPLTLLIQKLAAIHAAEPALHGGRYQELLLTNRQYAFARHGDHQAILTAANNDDNAAYLQVPLPFHTTAKQATDLITGKSFLIDKNTNKIQIELEGNSAVILGITEG
;
A
#
# COMPACT_ATOMS: atom_id res chain seq x y z
N VAL A 1 -5.50 16.13 26.48
CA VAL A 1 -6.23 15.29 25.51
C VAL A 1 -5.94 15.88 24.15
N GLY A 2 -5.07 15.20 23.37
CA GLY A 2 -4.79 15.58 22.00
C GLY A 2 -6.02 15.43 21.12
N ARG A 3 -6.19 16.29 20.12
CA ARG A 3 -7.21 16.10 19.08
C ARG A 3 -6.58 15.31 17.96
N ASP A 4 -7.21 14.23 17.54
CA ASP A 4 -6.77 13.49 16.36
C ASP A 4 -7.03 14.35 15.12
N LEU A 5 -6.01 14.46 14.27
CA LEU A 5 -6.11 15.18 13.00
C LEU A 5 -6.62 14.22 11.93
N TYR A 6 -7.47 14.72 11.06
CA TYR A 6 -7.83 14.06 9.83
C TYR A 6 -6.64 14.10 8.86
N THR A 7 -6.14 12.93 8.48
CA THR A 7 -4.95 12.79 7.63
C THR A 7 -5.27 12.13 6.29
N PHE A 8 -4.70 12.65 5.22
CA PHE A 8 -4.91 12.16 3.85
C PHE A 8 -3.69 12.47 2.98
N VAL A 9 -3.57 11.81 1.84
CA VAL A 9 -2.50 12.02 0.86
C VAL A 9 -2.98 12.79 -0.38
N ASP A 10 -4.27 12.72 -0.65
CA ASP A 10 -4.98 13.51 -1.66
C ASP A 10 -6.43 13.72 -1.26
N ASN A 11 -7.11 14.65 -1.93
CA ASN A 11 -8.51 14.99 -1.73
C ASN A 11 -9.14 15.56 -3.01
N HIS A 12 -10.34 16.11 -2.90
CA HIS A 12 -11.09 16.67 -4.02
C HIS A 12 -10.52 17.99 -4.60
N ASP A 13 -9.59 18.64 -3.90
CA ASP A 13 -8.99 19.92 -4.29
C ASP A 13 -7.51 19.81 -4.67
N GLU A 14 -6.92 18.63 -4.47
CA GLU A 14 -5.53 18.34 -4.73
C GLU A 14 -5.36 17.33 -5.87
N ASP A 15 -4.24 17.42 -6.58
CA ASP A 15 -3.85 16.38 -7.55
C ASP A 15 -3.92 14.99 -6.91
N ARG A 16 -4.44 14.03 -7.65
CA ARG A 16 -4.46 12.63 -7.21
C ARG A 16 -3.06 12.15 -6.89
N ILE A 17 -2.91 11.39 -5.80
CA ILE A 17 -1.58 10.92 -5.35
C ILE A 17 -0.85 10.13 -6.42
N ALA A 18 -1.56 9.30 -7.18
CA ALA A 18 -1.01 8.54 -8.31
C ALA A 18 -0.47 9.44 -9.45
N SER A 19 -0.90 10.71 -9.52
CA SER A 19 -0.38 11.70 -10.47
C SER A 19 0.74 12.56 -9.90
N LYS A 20 0.87 12.64 -8.56
CA LYS A 20 1.94 13.39 -7.88
C LYS A 20 3.25 12.60 -7.84
N LEU A 21 3.17 11.30 -7.64
CA LEU A 21 4.34 10.43 -7.50
C LEU A 21 5.00 10.16 -8.87
N LEU A 22 6.30 10.37 -8.93
CA LEU A 22 7.12 10.02 -10.11
C LEU A 22 7.33 8.51 -10.24
N ASN A 23 7.46 7.82 -9.10
CA ASN A 23 7.59 6.37 -9.03
C ASN A 23 6.36 5.77 -8.34
N PRO A 24 5.51 5.00 -9.06
CA PRO A 24 4.33 4.35 -8.47
C PRO A 24 4.65 3.38 -7.32
N ALA A 25 5.88 2.86 -7.25
CA ALA A 25 6.31 1.99 -6.15
C ALA A 25 6.24 2.69 -4.78
N HIS A 26 6.32 4.02 -4.75
CA HIS A 26 6.18 4.80 -3.51
C HIS A 26 4.76 4.77 -2.91
N LEU A 27 3.74 4.30 -3.65
CA LEU A 27 2.36 4.22 -3.12
C LEU A 27 2.27 3.29 -1.90
N ALA A 28 2.94 2.14 -1.93
CA ALA A 28 2.88 1.17 -0.84
C ALA A 28 3.45 1.72 0.49
N PRO A 29 4.70 2.23 0.54
CA PRO A 29 5.22 2.84 1.77
C PRO A 29 4.44 4.08 2.18
N LEU A 30 3.94 4.89 1.24
CA LEU A 30 3.14 6.07 1.53
C LEU A 30 1.85 5.73 2.29
N TYR A 31 1.07 4.75 1.81
CA TYR A 31 -0.15 4.33 2.49
C TYR A 31 0.14 3.61 3.80
N THR A 32 1.24 2.87 3.88
CA THR A 32 1.69 2.28 5.16
C THR A 32 1.94 3.37 6.21
N LEU A 33 2.63 4.44 5.83
CA LEU A 33 2.83 5.59 6.71
C LEU A 33 1.51 6.28 7.06
N LEU A 34 0.61 6.51 6.10
CA LEU A 34 -0.69 7.15 6.34
C LEU A 34 -1.50 6.42 7.41
N PHE A 35 -1.53 5.09 7.38
CA PHE A 35 -2.31 4.28 8.33
C PHE A 35 -1.64 4.09 9.68
N THR A 36 -0.35 4.41 9.84
CA THR A 36 0.40 4.16 11.08
C THR A 36 0.87 5.43 11.79
N LEU A 37 0.98 6.56 11.09
CA LEU A 37 1.24 7.87 11.69
C LEU A 37 0.06 8.33 12.58
N PRO A 38 0.30 9.25 13.53
CA PRO A 38 -0.78 9.84 14.31
C PRO A 38 -1.83 10.53 13.44
N GLY A 39 -3.11 10.28 13.71
CA GLY A 39 -4.24 10.88 13.03
C GLY A 39 -5.30 9.87 12.66
N ILE A 40 -6.34 10.34 11.97
CA ILE A 40 -7.42 9.52 11.41
C ILE A 40 -7.17 9.40 9.91
N PRO A 41 -6.68 8.24 9.42
CA PRO A 41 -6.36 8.06 8.02
C PRO A 41 -7.63 8.08 7.16
N SER A 42 -7.56 8.79 6.04
CA SER A 42 -8.64 8.85 5.08
C SER A 42 -8.14 8.59 3.66
N ILE A 43 -8.91 7.81 2.94
CA ILE A 43 -8.68 7.51 1.52
C ILE A 43 -9.70 8.28 0.69
N TYR A 44 -9.22 9.12 -0.23
CA TYR A 44 -10.10 9.75 -1.19
C TYR A 44 -10.52 8.72 -2.24
N TYR A 45 -11.82 8.66 -2.54
CA TYR A 45 -12.41 7.63 -3.40
C TYR A 45 -11.66 7.51 -4.75
N GLY A 46 -11.36 6.28 -5.16
CA GLY A 46 -10.63 5.97 -6.38
C GLY A 46 -9.11 6.00 -6.25
N SER A 47 -8.54 6.54 -5.16
CA SER A 47 -7.10 6.51 -4.94
C SER A 47 -6.62 5.11 -4.60
N GLU A 48 -7.47 4.26 -4.00
CA GLU A 48 -7.27 2.84 -3.79
C GLU A 48 -7.19 2.03 -5.10
N TRP A 49 -7.69 2.58 -6.20
CA TRP A 49 -7.63 2.00 -7.55
C TRP A 49 -6.58 2.67 -8.44
N VAL A 50 -5.72 3.50 -7.85
CA VAL A 50 -4.63 4.21 -8.55
C VAL A 50 -5.16 5.18 -9.61
N ILE A 51 -6.35 5.73 -9.42
CA ILE A 51 -6.92 6.71 -10.36
C ILE A 51 -6.05 7.95 -10.40
N GLN A 52 -5.71 8.37 -11.61
CA GLN A 52 -4.94 9.56 -11.87
C GLN A 52 -5.84 10.77 -12.11
N GLY A 53 -5.34 11.96 -11.80
CA GLY A 53 -6.01 13.23 -12.08
C GLY A 53 -5.13 14.38 -11.62
N ARG A 54 -5.02 15.41 -12.49
CA ARG A 54 -4.35 16.67 -12.17
C ARG A 54 -5.34 17.79 -12.28
N ARG A 55 -5.19 18.79 -11.41
CA ARG A 55 -6.01 20.00 -11.44
C ARG A 55 -5.82 20.73 -12.77
N GLY A 56 -6.92 21.02 -13.44
CA GLY A 56 -6.92 21.82 -14.65
C GLY A 56 -6.92 23.31 -14.34
N HIS A 57 -6.54 24.16 -15.30
CA HIS A 57 -6.49 25.61 -15.10
C HIS A 57 -7.86 26.21 -14.71
N ASN A 58 -8.96 25.63 -15.22
CA ASN A 58 -10.32 26.11 -14.98
C ASN A 58 -11.32 25.01 -14.62
N SER A 59 -10.86 23.83 -14.23
CA SER A 59 -11.75 22.70 -13.93
C SER A 59 -11.10 21.65 -13.02
N ASP A 60 -11.85 21.25 -12.00
CA ASP A 60 -11.49 20.17 -11.09
C ASP A 60 -12.11 18.82 -11.49
N THR A 61 -12.75 18.75 -12.67
CA THR A 61 -13.47 17.53 -13.12
C THR A 61 -12.59 16.30 -13.11
N LYS A 62 -11.31 16.43 -13.49
CA LYS A 62 -10.34 15.32 -13.48
C LYS A 62 -9.99 14.83 -12.08
N LEU A 63 -10.20 15.64 -11.04
CA LEU A 63 -10.00 15.25 -9.65
C LEU A 63 -11.20 14.48 -9.10
N ARG A 64 -12.38 14.67 -9.70
CA ARG A 64 -13.69 14.18 -9.23
C ARG A 64 -14.39 13.31 -10.29
N PRO A 65 -13.71 12.32 -10.90
CA PRO A 65 -14.34 11.50 -11.94
C PRO A 65 -15.51 10.72 -11.35
N ARG A 66 -16.54 10.47 -12.17
CA ARG A 66 -17.56 9.49 -11.82
C ARG A 66 -16.96 8.11 -11.98
N ILE A 67 -16.94 7.33 -10.89
CA ILE A 67 -16.43 5.96 -10.88
C ILE A 67 -17.54 5.00 -10.52
N LEU A 68 -17.49 3.81 -11.14
CA LEU A 68 -18.29 2.67 -10.71
C LEU A 68 -17.43 1.80 -9.80
N PRO A 69 -17.98 1.29 -8.70
CA PRO A 69 -17.25 0.32 -7.87
C PRO A 69 -16.87 -0.90 -8.71
N PRO A 70 -15.77 -1.60 -8.36
CA PRO A 70 -15.40 -2.85 -9.01
C PRO A 70 -16.52 -3.88 -8.83
N ARG A 71 -16.75 -4.66 -9.87
CA ARG A 71 -17.71 -5.78 -9.76
C ARG A 71 -17.17 -6.80 -8.78
N PRO A 72 -18.00 -7.37 -7.90
CA PRO A 72 -17.61 -8.51 -7.08
C PRO A 72 -17.10 -9.65 -7.96
N LEU A 73 -15.98 -10.27 -7.61
CA LEU A 73 -15.38 -11.39 -8.34
C LEU A 73 -16.31 -12.62 -8.49
N ALA A 74 -17.41 -12.68 -7.73
CA ALA A 74 -18.38 -13.78 -7.78
C ALA A 74 -19.33 -13.74 -8.99
N GLU A 75 -19.42 -12.64 -9.74
CA GLU A 75 -20.34 -12.52 -10.88
C GLU A 75 -19.73 -12.96 -12.22
N GLU A 76 -18.43 -13.21 -12.29
CA GLU A 76 -17.78 -13.69 -13.52
C GLU A 76 -17.96 -15.20 -13.77
N MET A 77 -18.51 -15.96 -12.81
CA MET A 77 -18.66 -17.42 -12.94
C MET A 77 -20.07 -17.91 -13.36
N GLN A 78 -21.03 -17.03 -13.67
CA GLN A 78 -22.42 -17.48 -13.97
C GLN A 78 -23.02 -16.98 -15.28
N THR A 79 -22.24 -16.58 -16.28
CA THR A 79 -22.79 -16.34 -17.62
C THR A 79 -22.09 -17.17 -18.69
N SER A 80 -22.13 -18.49 -18.52
CA SER A 80 -21.86 -19.44 -19.60
C SER A 80 -23.08 -20.34 -19.83
N ASP A 81 -24.20 -19.72 -20.21
CA ASP A 81 -25.26 -20.44 -20.93
C ASP A 81 -25.38 -19.87 -22.34
N GLY A 82 -24.86 -20.63 -23.24
CA GLY A 82 -25.23 -20.87 -24.60
C GLY A 82 -25.79 -19.73 -25.44
N GLN A 83 -24.90 -18.95 -26.12
CA GLN A 83 -25.16 -18.62 -27.52
C GLN A 83 -23.85 -18.30 -28.25
N ASN A 84 -23.55 -19.16 -29.18
CA ASN A 84 -22.44 -19.13 -30.12
C ASN A 84 -22.64 -17.95 -31.11
N THR A 85 -21.92 -16.86 -30.96
CA THR A 85 -21.73 -15.89 -32.04
C THR A 85 -20.22 -15.65 -32.16
N GLY A 86 -19.71 -16.14 -33.31
CA GLY A 86 -18.30 -16.16 -33.63
C GLY A 86 -17.63 -14.79 -33.57
N ILE A 87 -16.61 -14.69 -32.76
CA ILE A 87 -15.61 -13.65 -32.83
C ILE A 87 -14.37 -14.26 -33.46
N ARG A 88 -14.04 -13.75 -34.64
CA ARG A 88 -12.78 -14.08 -35.33
C ARG A 88 -11.61 -13.65 -34.48
N THR A 89 -10.79 -14.62 -34.11
CA THR A 89 -9.47 -14.38 -33.52
C THR A 89 -8.45 -14.33 -34.64
N ASP A 90 -8.00 -13.15 -34.99
CA ASP A 90 -6.79 -12.98 -35.79
C ASP A 90 -5.59 -12.87 -34.86
N GLY A 91 -4.90 -13.91 -34.80
CA GLY A 91 -3.49 -14.17 -34.93
C GLY A 91 -2.49 -13.54 -33.97
N ASN A 92 -1.85 -14.44 -33.27
CA ASN A 92 -0.46 -14.38 -32.82
C ASN A 92 -0.16 -13.96 -31.35
N CYS A 93 -0.39 -14.91 -30.47
CA CYS A 93 0.40 -14.97 -29.23
C CYS A 93 0.97 -16.39 -29.10
N GLN A 94 2.29 -16.51 -29.34
CA GLN A 94 2.99 -17.79 -29.22
C GLN A 94 3.07 -18.23 -27.77
N SER A 95 2.59 -19.43 -27.54
CA SER A 95 2.69 -20.19 -26.29
C SER A 95 4.14 -20.54 -25.99
N PHE A 96 4.61 -20.22 -24.78
CA PHE A 96 5.76 -20.88 -24.17
C PHE A 96 5.28 -21.86 -23.10
N SER A 97 5.49 -23.14 -23.39
CA SER A 97 5.23 -24.26 -22.51
C SER A 97 6.34 -24.45 -21.48
N SER A 98 5.92 -24.66 -20.26
CA SER A 98 6.45 -25.48 -19.17
C SER A 98 7.97 -25.71 -19.04
N ALA A 99 8.54 -25.24 -17.92
CA ALA A 99 9.53 -26.01 -17.17
C ALA A 99 9.36 -25.71 -15.68
N THR A 100 9.28 -26.79 -14.93
CA THR A 100 9.22 -26.93 -13.48
C THR A 100 10.39 -26.24 -12.77
N GLY A 101 10.10 -25.47 -11.71
CA GLY A 101 11.15 -24.95 -10.82
C GLY A 101 10.61 -23.85 -9.90
N THR A 102 10.40 -24.24 -8.66
CA THR A 102 10.09 -23.40 -7.50
C THR A 102 11.02 -22.21 -7.37
N ASN A 103 10.48 -20.97 -7.47
CA ASN A 103 10.94 -19.80 -6.72
C ASN A 103 9.99 -18.63 -7.01
N ILE A 104 9.20 -18.27 -5.99
CA ILE A 104 8.31 -17.12 -6.05
C ILE A 104 9.15 -15.88 -5.70
N HIS A 105 9.74 -15.26 -6.71
CA HIS A 105 10.20 -13.87 -6.58
C HIS A 105 9.06 -12.96 -7.04
N ALA A 106 8.48 -12.23 -6.11
CA ALA A 106 7.56 -11.15 -6.39
C ALA A 106 8.33 -9.95 -6.97
N GLY A 107 8.66 -10.02 -8.25
CA GLY A 107 9.14 -8.90 -9.02
C GLY A 107 7.95 -8.19 -9.66
N ALA A 108 7.54 -7.07 -9.11
CA ALA A 108 6.50 -6.23 -9.68
C ALA A 108 7.07 -5.43 -10.84
N ASN A 109 7.00 -5.95 -12.06
CA ASN A 109 7.09 -5.17 -13.29
C ASN A 109 6.11 -5.74 -14.31
N THR A 110 4.87 -5.26 -14.27
CA THR A 110 4.00 -5.28 -15.43
C THR A 110 3.39 -3.90 -15.59
N CYS A 111 4.10 -3.10 -16.35
CA CYS A 111 3.65 -1.83 -16.88
C CYS A 111 2.47 -2.09 -17.83
N CYS A 112 1.27 -1.72 -17.44
CA CYS A 112 0.13 -1.66 -18.33
C CYS A 112 0.27 -0.39 -19.18
N GLN A 113 0.84 -0.51 -20.37
CA GLN A 113 0.81 0.56 -21.36
C GLN A 113 -0.61 0.65 -21.92
N THR A 114 -1.36 1.62 -21.47
CA THR A 114 -2.59 2.03 -22.16
C THR A 114 -2.20 2.92 -23.34
N THR A 115 -2.39 2.41 -24.54
CA THR A 115 -2.31 3.19 -25.78
C THR A 115 -3.36 4.30 -25.76
N SER A 116 -2.89 5.53 -25.85
CA SER A 116 -3.72 6.71 -26.02
C SER A 116 -4.33 6.73 -27.43
N SER A 117 -5.63 6.48 -27.53
CA SER A 117 -6.43 6.94 -28.66
C SER A 117 -7.26 8.15 -28.21
N THR A 118 -6.90 9.29 -28.75
CA THR A 118 -7.68 10.53 -28.64
C THR A 118 -8.99 10.38 -29.41
N THR A 119 -10.10 10.29 -28.69
CA THR A 119 -11.42 10.72 -29.18
C THR A 119 -12.18 11.30 -28.00
N ASP A 120 -12.43 12.60 -28.08
CA ASP A 120 -13.33 13.32 -27.19
C ASP A 120 -14.74 12.72 -27.30
N SER A 121 -15.15 11.99 -26.29
CA SER A 121 -16.56 11.73 -26.01
C SER A 121 -16.72 11.55 -24.50
N ASN A 122 -17.52 12.42 -23.96
CA ASN A 122 -17.87 12.66 -22.56
C ASN A 122 -18.64 11.49 -21.94
N THR A 123 -17.98 10.37 -21.61
CA THR A 123 -18.49 9.31 -20.72
C THR A 123 -17.32 8.52 -20.14
N ASP A 124 -16.56 9.17 -19.26
CA ASP A 124 -15.50 8.47 -18.54
C ASP A 124 -16.11 7.73 -17.32
N THR A 125 -16.63 6.53 -17.59
CA THR A 125 -17.09 5.59 -16.55
C THR A 125 -16.05 4.49 -16.43
N SER A 126 -14.88 4.81 -15.85
CA SER A 126 -13.92 3.77 -15.52
C SER A 126 -14.44 2.98 -14.32
N ALA A 127 -14.69 1.69 -14.51
CA ALA A 127 -14.93 0.78 -13.39
C ALA A 127 -13.62 0.66 -12.57
N GLY A 128 -13.72 0.80 -11.26
CA GLY A 128 -12.58 0.55 -10.38
C GLY A 128 -12.09 -0.88 -10.57
N THR A 129 -10.78 -1.06 -10.62
CA THR A 129 -10.17 -2.40 -10.70
C THR A 129 -9.48 -2.70 -9.38
N VAL A 130 -9.72 -3.88 -8.81
CA VAL A 130 -9.00 -4.32 -7.62
C VAL A 130 -7.53 -4.50 -7.98
N THR A 131 -6.67 -3.72 -7.36
CA THR A 131 -5.23 -3.72 -7.59
C THR A 131 -4.50 -4.29 -6.37
N PRO A 132 -3.19 -4.61 -6.46
CA PRO A 132 -2.39 -4.94 -5.28
C PRO A 132 -2.44 -3.84 -4.21
N LEU A 133 -2.52 -2.57 -4.62
CA LEU A 133 -2.68 -1.45 -3.70
C LEU A 133 -4.04 -1.49 -2.97
N THR A 134 -5.13 -1.84 -3.66
CA THR A 134 -6.44 -2.02 -3.03
C THR A 134 -6.38 -3.04 -1.90
N LEU A 135 -5.74 -4.19 -2.15
CA LEU A 135 -5.59 -5.25 -1.15
C LEU A 135 -4.70 -4.82 0.02
N LEU A 136 -3.62 -4.09 -0.27
CA LEU A 136 -2.77 -3.51 0.77
C LEU A 136 -3.55 -2.53 1.65
N ILE A 137 -4.30 -1.59 1.07
CA ILE A 137 -5.10 -0.60 1.82
C ILE A 137 -6.14 -1.30 2.70
N GLN A 138 -6.83 -2.34 2.20
CA GLN A 138 -7.76 -3.13 2.99
C GLN A 138 -7.07 -3.77 4.21
N LYS A 139 -5.88 -4.32 4.01
CA LYS A 139 -5.08 -4.91 5.09
C LYS A 139 -4.61 -3.86 6.09
N LEU A 140 -4.14 -2.70 5.61
CA LEU A 140 -3.73 -1.58 6.45
C LEU A 140 -4.88 -1.04 7.30
N ALA A 141 -6.08 -0.94 6.73
CA ALA A 141 -7.29 -0.54 7.45
C ALA A 141 -7.65 -1.55 8.56
N ALA A 142 -7.54 -2.85 8.27
CA ALA A 142 -7.77 -3.90 9.25
C ALA A 142 -6.73 -3.86 10.38
N ILE A 143 -5.44 -3.67 10.07
CA ILE A 143 -4.37 -3.50 11.06
C ILE A 143 -4.64 -2.25 11.91
N HIS A 144 -4.94 -1.11 11.28
CA HIS A 144 -5.24 0.13 12.00
C HIS A 144 -6.40 -0.07 12.98
N ALA A 145 -7.48 -0.74 12.56
CA ALA A 145 -8.64 -0.98 13.41
C ALA A 145 -8.36 -1.96 14.58
N ALA A 146 -7.47 -2.93 14.35
CA ALA A 146 -7.17 -3.98 15.35
C ALA A 146 -6.15 -3.55 16.41
N GLU A 147 -5.27 -2.58 16.09
CA GLU A 147 -4.11 -2.24 16.93
C GLU A 147 -4.36 -0.99 17.79
N PRO A 148 -4.63 -1.14 19.12
CA PRO A 148 -4.92 0.01 19.99
C PRO A 148 -3.80 1.06 20.02
N ALA A 149 -2.56 0.66 19.86
CA ALA A 149 -1.42 1.58 19.82
C ALA A 149 -1.52 2.60 18.67
N LEU A 150 -2.21 2.27 17.57
CA LEU A 150 -2.43 3.19 16.46
C LEU A 150 -3.53 4.24 16.75
N HIS A 151 -4.45 3.97 17.69
CA HIS A 151 -5.54 4.89 18.03
C HIS A 151 -5.15 5.93 19.08
N GLY A 152 -4.36 5.56 20.07
CA GLY A 152 -4.02 6.45 21.19
C GLY A 152 -2.59 6.36 21.67
N GLY A 153 -1.77 5.49 21.04
CA GLY A 153 -0.38 5.30 21.43
C GLY A 153 0.47 6.54 21.22
N ARG A 154 1.48 6.70 22.06
CA ARG A 154 2.48 7.76 21.92
C ARG A 154 3.31 7.54 20.67
N TYR A 155 3.59 8.61 19.96
CA TYR A 155 4.50 8.59 18.82
C TYR A 155 5.95 8.80 19.29
N GLN A 156 6.87 8.03 18.74
CA GLN A 156 8.30 8.16 18.97
C GLN A 156 9.06 7.87 17.67
N GLU A 157 9.84 8.85 17.21
CA GLU A 157 10.79 8.63 16.12
C GLU A 157 11.93 7.74 16.61
N LEU A 158 12.31 6.74 15.82
CA LEU A 158 13.35 5.78 16.17
C LEU A 158 14.56 5.87 15.23
N LEU A 159 14.33 6.15 13.97
CA LEU A 159 15.38 6.28 12.96
C LEU A 159 14.90 7.21 11.84
N LEU A 160 15.77 8.13 11.46
CA LEU A 160 15.57 9.01 10.31
C LEU A 160 16.87 9.14 9.53
N THR A 161 16.80 8.84 8.25
CA THR A 161 17.87 9.07 7.27
C THR A 161 17.28 9.83 6.08
N ASN A 162 18.07 10.03 5.03
CA ASN A 162 17.57 10.67 3.79
C ASN A 162 16.54 9.81 3.04
N ARG A 163 16.54 8.49 3.24
CA ARG A 163 15.70 7.54 2.49
C ARG A 163 14.96 6.55 3.37
N GLN A 164 15.33 6.38 4.62
CA GLN A 164 14.69 5.45 5.53
C GLN A 164 14.12 6.19 6.73
N TYR A 165 12.97 5.72 7.16
CA TYR A 165 12.26 6.27 8.30
C TYR A 165 11.67 5.14 9.15
N ALA A 166 11.87 5.21 10.46
CA ALA A 166 11.22 4.30 11.39
C ALA A 166 10.75 5.04 12.63
N PHE A 167 9.55 4.68 13.09
CA PHE A 167 8.94 5.21 14.30
C PHE A 167 8.12 4.14 15.01
N ALA A 168 7.79 4.39 16.26
CA ALA A 168 6.86 3.57 17.02
C ALA A 168 5.61 4.36 17.43
N ARG A 169 4.49 3.66 17.46
CA ARG A 169 3.29 4.02 18.21
C ARG A 169 3.21 3.04 19.38
N HIS A 170 3.30 3.53 20.59
CA HIS A 170 3.35 2.64 21.75
C HIS A 170 2.43 3.08 22.88
N GLY A 171 1.76 2.12 23.47
CA GLY A 171 1.03 2.21 24.73
C GLY A 171 1.88 1.67 25.89
N ASP A 172 1.22 1.21 26.94
CA ASP A 172 1.89 0.77 28.17
C ASP A 172 2.57 -0.60 27.99
N HIS A 173 2.03 -1.53 27.18
CA HIS A 173 2.53 -2.91 27.03
C HIS A 173 2.68 -3.39 25.58
N GLN A 174 2.47 -2.50 24.61
CA GLN A 174 2.49 -2.84 23.19
C GLN A 174 3.06 -1.69 22.39
N ALA A 175 3.85 -2.01 21.37
CA ALA A 175 4.26 -1.07 20.34
C ALA A 175 3.97 -1.61 18.95
N ILE A 176 3.60 -0.70 18.08
CA ILE A 176 3.62 -0.88 16.62
C ILE A 176 4.81 -0.08 16.09
N LEU A 177 5.80 -0.76 15.56
CA LEU A 177 6.95 -0.17 14.90
C LEU A 177 6.73 -0.20 13.41
N THR A 178 6.73 0.96 12.78
CA THR A 178 6.68 1.10 11.32
C THR A 178 8.04 1.51 10.80
N ALA A 179 8.54 0.81 9.79
CA ALA A 179 9.76 1.19 9.09
C ALA A 179 9.50 1.24 7.59
N ALA A 180 9.96 2.28 6.92
CA ALA A 180 9.81 2.52 5.49
C ALA A 180 11.16 2.79 4.84
N ASN A 181 11.35 2.27 3.65
CA ASN A 181 12.48 2.52 2.77
C ASN A 181 11.98 3.18 1.47
N ASN A 182 12.41 4.42 1.24
CA ASN A 182 12.09 5.20 0.04
C ASN A 182 13.30 5.27 -0.92
N ASP A 183 14.18 4.27 -0.87
CA ASP A 183 15.26 4.05 -1.84
C ASP A 183 14.85 2.94 -2.79
N ASP A 184 15.39 2.94 -4.02
CA ASP A 184 15.17 1.86 -4.99
C ASP A 184 15.93 0.58 -4.61
N ASN A 185 16.94 0.69 -3.77
CA ASN A 185 17.74 -0.42 -3.28
C ASN A 185 17.26 -0.91 -1.91
N ALA A 186 17.53 -2.19 -1.62
CA ALA A 186 17.28 -2.74 -0.30
C ALA A 186 18.11 -2.04 0.79
N ALA A 187 17.55 -1.93 1.98
CA ALA A 187 18.19 -1.32 3.14
C ALA A 187 18.19 -2.27 4.35
N TYR A 188 19.30 -2.27 5.09
CA TYR A 188 19.47 -3.01 6.33
C TYR A 188 19.46 -2.03 7.50
N LEU A 189 18.44 -2.08 8.32
CA LEU A 189 18.24 -1.14 9.41
C LEU A 189 18.47 -1.81 10.76
N GLN A 190 19.09 -1.09 11.68
CA GLN A 190 19.15 -1.43 13.11
C GLN A 190 18.36 -0.39 13.89
N VAL A 191 17.10 -0.71 14.18
CA VAL A 191 16.15 0.21 14.79
C VAL A 191 16.10 -0.04 16.29
N PRO A 192 16.35 0.97 17.15
CA PRO A 192 16.19 0.82 18.59
C PRO A 192 14.71 0.61 18.94
N LEU A 193 14.44 -0.22 19.94
CA LEU A 193 13.07 -0.42 20.42
C LEU A 193 12.69 0.68 21.42
N PRO A 194 11.39 1.07 21.48
CA PRO A 194 10.91 2.13 22.37
C PRO A 194 10.92 1.73 23.85
N PHE A 195 11.01 0.43 24.15
CA PHE A 195 11.09 -0.16 25.49
C PHE A 195 11.90 -1.45 25.46
N HIS A 196 12.30 -1.94 26.63
CA HIS A 196 12.91 -3.26 26.75
C HIS A 196 11.85 -4.34 26.64
N THR A 197 12.13 -5.36 25.85
CA THR A 197 11.23 -6.51 25.67
C THR A 197 11.95 -7.84 25.91
N THR A 198 11.20 -8.82 26.42
CA THR A 198 11.67 -10.21 26.50
C THR A 198 11.44 -10.98 25.20
N ALA A 199 10.68 -10.44 24.27
CA ALA A 199 10.44 -11.03 22.95
C ALA A 199 11.76 -11.23 22.19
N LYS A 200 11.85 -12.35 21.48
CA LYS A 200 13.02 -12.68 20.65
C LYS A 200 12.89 -12.17 19.21
N GLN A 201 11.68 -11.91 18.79
CA GLN A 201 11.34 -11.49 17.44
C GLN A 201 10.08 -10.65 17.44
N ALA A 202 9.92 -9.84 16.42
CA ALA A 202 8.68 -9.15 16.07
C ALA A 202 8.16 -9.67 14.72
N THR A 203 6.86 -9.66 14.54
CA THR A 203 6.23 -10.15 13.31
C THR A 203 5.65 -8.99 12.51
N ASP A 204 5.92 -8.97 11.22
CA ASP A 204 5.30 -8.02 10.30
C ASP A 204 3.83 -8.38 10.11
N LEU A 205 2.96 -7.45 10.46
CA LEU A 205 1.51 -7.61 10.39
C LEU A 205 0.98 -7.65 8.95
N ILE A 206 1.79 -7.19 7.98
CA ILE A 206 1.43 -7.25 6.56
C ILE A 206 1.74 -8.62 5.98
N THR A 207 2.93 -9.15 6.18
CA THR A 207 3.41 -10.36 5.50
C THR A 207 3.51 -11.59 6.38
N GLY A 208 3.54 -11.42 7.70
CA GLY A 208 3.81 -12.49 8.67
C GLY A 208 5.30 -12.81 8.81
N LYS A 209 6.20 -12.11 8.10
CA LYS A 209 7.67 -12.29 8.24
C LYS A 209 8.10 -11.90 9.65
N SER A 210 9.01 -12.69 10.25
CA SER A 210 9.56 -12.40 11.56
C SER A 210 10.95 -11.77 11.46
N PHE A 211 11.22 -10.83 12.37
CA PHE A 211 12.48 -10.10 12.48
C PHE A 211 13.07 -10.30 13.87
N LEU A 212 14.38 -10.54 13.94
CA LEU A 212 15.07 -10.85 15.18
C LEU A 212 15.31 -9.57 16.00
N ILE A 213 15.11 -9.71 17.31
CA ILE A 213 15.43 -8.69 18.30
C ILE A 213 16.73 -9.07 18.99
N ASP A 214 17.72 -8.19 18.93
CA ASP A 214 18.95 -8.32 19.71
C ASP A 214 18.71 -7.78 21.13
N LYS A 215 18.64 -8.68 22.08
CA LYS A 215 18.40 -8.36 23.49
C LYS A 215 19.54 -7.57 24.15
N ASN A 216 20.77 -7.73 23.66
CA ASN A 216 21.93 -7.06 24.25
C ASN A 216 21.93 -5.57 23.91
N THR A 217 21.53 -5.22 22.69
CA THR A 217 21.52 -3.85 22.21
C THR A 217 20.13 -3.21 22.24
N ASN A 218 19.09 -4.01 22.52
CA ASN A 218 17.67 -3.60 22.44
C ASN A 218 17.30 -3.00 21.08
N LYS A 219 17.80 -3.65 20.01
CA LYS A 219 17.54 -3.23 18.62
C LYS A 219 16.93 -4.38 17.83
N ILE A 220 16.12 -4.02 16.85
CA ILE A 220 15.61 -4.95 15.85
C ILE A 220 16.35 -4.76 14.52
N GLN A 221 16.69 -5.86 13.87
CA GLN A 221 17.31 -5.87 12.55
C GLN A 221 16.23 -6.05 11.50
N ILE A 222 16.08 -5.05 10.61
CA ILE A 222 15.05 -5.02 9.58
C ILE A 222 15.72 -4.92 8.22
N GLU A 223 15.46 -5.90 7.37
CA GLU A 223 15.78 -5.86 5.96
C GLU A 223 14.54 -5.42 5.19
N LEU A 224 14.62 -4.29 4.51
CA LEU A 224 13.58 -3.72 3.68
C LEU A 224 14.00 -3.74 2.22
N GLU A 225 13.16 -4.26 1.37
CA GLU A 225 13.31 -4.09 -0.08
C GLU A 225 13.21 -2.61 -0.46
N GLY A 226 13.63 -2.29 -1.70
CA GLY A 226 13.44 -0.94 -2.23
C GLY A 226 11.96 -0.56 -2.30
N ASN A 227 11.64 0.69 -1.95
CA ASN A 227 10.28 1.24 -2.00
C ASN A 227 9.26 0.40 -1.22
N SER A 228 9.64 -0.04 -0.03
CA SER A 228 8.81 -0.92 0.81
C SER A 228 8.66 -0.41 2.24
N ALA A 229 7.73 -1.00 2.97
CA ALA A 229 7.54 -0.74 4.39
C ALA A 229 7.04 -1.98 5.12
N VAL A 230 7.30 -2.03 6.43
CA VAL A 230 6.82 -3.08 7.34
C VAL A 230 6.13 -2.47 8.55
N ILE A 231 5.20 -3.22 9.13
CA ILE A 231 4.51 -2.87 10.38
C ILE A 231 4.71 -4.00 11.37
N LEU A 232 5.53 -3.78 12.38
CA LEU A 232 5.92 -4.80 13.35
C LEU A 232 5.14 -4.64 14.65
N GLY A 233 4.43 -5.68 15.03
CA GLY A 233 3.82 -5.80 16.36
C GLY A 233 4.86 -6.26 17.39
N ILE A 234 5.00 -5.52 18.49
CA ILE A 234 5.92 -5.82 19.59
C ILE A 234 5.15 -5.74 20.90
N THR A 235 5.19 -6.82 21.68
CA THR A 235 4.63 -6.85 23.03
C THR A 235 5.75 -6.76 24.07
N GLU A 236 5.48 -6.04 25.15
CA GLU A 236 6.30 -6.10 26.36
C GLU A 236 6.11 -7.48 26.97
N GLY A 237 7.18 -8.19 27.21
CA GLY A 237 7.14 -9.53 27.76
C GLY A 237 7.29 -9.54 29.26
#